data_e628b80fde84119287fbc695d47ad63e
#
_entry.id   e628b80fde84119287fbc695d47ad63e
#
_cell.length_a   1.000
_cell.length_b   1.000
_cell.length_c   1.000
_cell.angle_alpha   90.00
_cell.angle_beta   90.00
_cell.angle_gamma   90.00
#
_symmetry.space_group_name_H-M   'P 1'
#
loop_
_entity.id
_entity.type
_entity.pdbx_description
1 polymer ?
#
loop_
_entity_poly.entity_id
_entity_poly.type
_entity_poly.pdbx_seq_one_letter_code
_entity_poly.pdbx_strand_id
1 'polypeptide(L)'
;SLSALMAGADVLLCPSNPANDIDVIAQAVASGKISRDVIEDRCKRLLRYKYLLDAGHKTPGSADSIRSAINSPGAEALVKRLAAASMTVLKNENSLLPLATTNVSVVNIGAKNDNEFTETVAHYADIHGAKPDVVVAGVYNDNAVSREKFARLASTSPNLVGVFFVNPYKMKKFAASLPKCKAVVLAYDTISASQISAAEALFGGIAVNGKLPVNLNGVAKVGDGIALPKTRLGFSSPVAQGLAPWLTDSIDAVVGKAIRSGAIPGCQILVARSGDIV
;
A
#
# COMPACT_ATOMS: atom_id res chain seq x y z
N SER A 1 4.93 -23.33 11.26
CA SER A 1 3.82 -23.48 12.24
C SER A 1 4.25 -24.24 13.49
N LEU A 2 4.84 -25.46 13.37
CA LEU A 2 5.30 -26.26 14.52
C LEU A 2 6.29 -25.50 15.40
N SER A 3 7.28 -24.82 14.82
CA SER A 3 8.29 -24.04 15.57
C SER A 3 7.66 -22.89 16.37
N ALA A 4 6.66 -22.22 15.83
CA ALA A 4 5.94 -21.17 16.56
C ALA A 4 5.16 -21.74 17.76
N LEU A 5 4.53 -22.90 17.58
CA LEU A 5 3.86 -23.60 18.66
C LEU A 5 4.86 -24.03 19.75
N MET A 6 6.01 -24.58 19.37
CA MET A 6 7.08 -24.95 20.31
C MET A 6 7.68 -23.75 21.04
N ALA A 7 7.70 -22.58 20.39
CA ALA A 7 8.16 -21.32 20.98
C ALA A 7 7.13 -20.65 21.92
N GLY A 8 5.94 -21.25 22.11
CA GLY A 8 4.95 -20.78 23.07
C GLY A 8 3.72 -20.09 22.49
N ALA A 9 3.56 -20.05 21.16
CA ALA A 9 2.34 -19.48 20.57
C ALA A 9 1.11 -20.32 20.90
N ASP A 10 0.07 -19.70 21.41
CA ASP A 10 -1.21 -20.36 21.74
C ASP A 10 -2.09 -20.55 20.50
N VAL A 11 -1.97 -19.64 19.52
CA VAL A 11 -2.77 -19.61 18.29
C VAL A 11 -1.87 -19.35 17.10
N LEU A 12 -2.10 -20.08 16.02
CA LEU A 12 -1.48 -19.82 14.72
C LEU A 12 -2.46 -19.03 13.86
N LEU A 13 -2.13 -17.77 13.62
CA LEU A 13 -3.00 -16.86 12.85
C LEU A 13 -2.69 -16.96 11.35
N CYS A 14 -3.73 -17.21 10.55
CA CYS A 14 -3.66 -17.25 9.08
C CYS A 14 -2.49 -18.09 8.52
N PRO A 15 -2.36 -19.36 8.91
CA PRO A 15 -1.32 -20.22 8.35
C PRO A 15 -1.56 -20.41 6.84
N SER A 16 -0.46 -20.51 6.06
CA SER A 16 -0.54 -20.64 4.59
C SER A 16 -1.21 -21.94 4.12
N ASN A 17 -1.09 -23.01 4.89
CA ASN A 17 -1.73 -24.30 4.62
C ASN A 17 -2.22 -24.93 5.93
N PRO A 18 -3.43 -24.57 6.40
CA PRO A 18 -3.97 -25.04 7.68
C PRO A 18 -4.05 -26.56 7.80
N ALA A 19 -4.46 -27.26 6.74
CA ALA A 19 -4.58 -28.72 6.76
C ALA A 19 -3.22 -29.40 7.04
N ASN A 20 -2.20 -29.05 6.25
CA ASN A 20 -0.85 -29.57 6.47
C ASN A 20 -0.28 -29.20 7.85
N ASP A 21 -0.58 -28.00 8.34
CA ASP A 21 -0.11 -27.57 9.67
C ASP A 21 -0.76 -28.39 10.80
N ILE A 22 -2.04 -28.73 10.68
CA ILE A 22 -2.74 -29.62 11.60
C ILE A 22 -2.09 -31.02 11.61
N ASP A 23 -1.83 -31.59 10.43
CA ASP A 23 -1.20 -32.91 10.29
C ASP A 23 0.20 -32.94 10.91
N VAL A 24 1.02 -31.92 10.64
CA VAL A 24 2.37 -31.79 11.22
C VAL A 24 2.34 -31.71 12.75
N ILE A 25 1.38 -30.96 13.31
CA ILE A 25 1.20 -30.85 14.76
C ILE A 25 0.71 -32.16 15.35
N ALA A 26 -0.27 -32.82 14.72
CA ALA A 26 -0.77 -34.12 15.16
C ALA A 26 0.34 -35.19 15.20
N GLN A 27 1.18 -35.23 14.16
CA GLN A 27 2.35 -36.13 14.13
C GLN A 27 3.38 -35.77 15.21
N ALA A 28 3.59 -34.50 15.51
CA ALA A 28 4.49 -34.06 16.58
C ALA A 28 3.99 -34.49 17.97
N VAL A 29 2.66 -34.50 18.18
CA VAL A 29 2.06 -35.03 19.40
C VAL A 29 2.18 -36.55 19.45
N ALA A 30 1.85 -37.26 18.37
CA ALA A 30 1.95 -38.73 18.30
C ALA A 30 3.39 -39.23 18.53
N SER A 31 4.39 -38.48 18.08
CA SER A 31 5.81 -38.82 18.29
C SER A 31 6.39 -38.36 19.64
N GLY A 32 5.59 -37.73 20.50
CA GLY A 32 6.02 -37.21 21.80
C GLY A 32 6.89 -35.95 21.71
N LYS A 33 7.03 -35.33 20.53
CA LYS A 33 7.79 -34.08 20.35
C LYS A 33 7.11 -32.87 21.01
N ILE A 34 5.78 -32.88 21.10
CA ILE A 34 4.95 -31.96 21.89
C ILE A 34 4.05 -32.82 22.78
N SER A 35 3.95 -32.48 24.06
CA SER A 35 3.01 -33.13 24.97
C SER A 35 1.56 -32.80 24.60
N ARG A 36 0.68 -33.77 24.68
CA ARG A 36 -0.78 -33.59 24.51
C ARG A 36 -1.33 -32.52 25.49
N ASP A 37 -0.85 -32.52 26.73
CA ASP A 37 -1.27 -31.57 27.76
C ASP A 37 -1.03 -30.11 27.34
N VAL A 38 0.09 -29.84 26.66
CA VAL A 38 0.41 -28.52 26.12
C VAL A 38 -0.67 -28.07 25.11
N ILE A 39 -1.10 -28.97 24.23
CA ILE A 39 -2.16 -28.67 23.26
C ILE A 39 -3.49 -28.45 23.95
N GLU A 40 -3.84 -29.29 24.91
CA GLU A 40 -5.08 -29.18 25.69
C GLU A 40 -5.14 -27.88 26.48
N ASP A 41 -4.05 -27.48 27.15
CA ASP A 41 -4.00 -26.23 27.92
C ASP A 41 -4.15 -24.99 27.03
N ARG A 42 -3.57 -24.99 25.85
CA ARG A 42 -3.74 -23.91 24.88
C ARG A 42 -5.17 -23.86 24.34
N CYS A 43 -5.74 -25.02 24.02
CA CYS A 43 -7.14 -25.12 23.60
C CYS A 43 -8.08 -24.60 24.70
N LYS A 44 -7.91 -25.02 25.96
CA LYS A 44 -8.69 -24.53 27.11
C LYS A 44 -8.56 -23.02 27.26
N ARG A 45 -7.35 -22.46 27.09
CA ARG A 45 -7.11 -21.01 27.15
C ARG A 45 -7.88 -20.28 26.06
N LEU A 46 -7.85 -20.76 24.83
CA LEU A 46 -8.61 -20.17 23.71
C LEU A 46 -10.12 -20.26 23.93
N LEU A 47 -10.63 -21.40 24.39
CA LEU A 47 -12.04 -21.60 24.69
C LEU A 47 -12.50 -20.68 25.82
N ARG A 48 -11.65 -20.43 26.84
CA ARG A 48 -11.94 -19.46 27.92
C ARG A 48 -12.14 -18.04 27.37
N TYR A 49 -11.26 -17.60 26.45
CA TYR A 49 -11.44 -16.29 25.81
C TYR A 49 -12.70 -16.22 24.94
N LYS A 50 -13.00 -17.28 24.18
CA LYS A 50 -14.24 -17.36 23.41
C LYS A 50 -15.47 -17.25 24.30
N TYR A 51 -15.46 -17.92 25.45
CA TYR A 51 -16.53 -17.82 26.45
C TYR A 51 -16.68 -16.41 27.02
N LEU A 52 -15.57 -15.79 27.44
CA LEU A 52 -15.55 -14.41 27.97
C LEU A 52 -16.03 -13.37 26.94
N LEU A 53 -15.80 -13.60 25.68
CA LEU A 53 -16.25 -12.72 24.58
C LEU A 53 -17.68 -13.01 24.14
N ASP A 54 -18.36 -13.94 24.78
CA ASP A 54 -19.73 -14.37 24.44
C ASP A 54 -19.91 -14.74 22.95
N ALA A 55 -18.87 -15.35 22.37
CA ALA A 55 -18.83 -15.62 20.94
C ALA A 55 -19.92 -16.59 20.46
N GLY A 56 -20.51 -17.37 21.39
CA GLY A 56 -21.58 -18.33 21.09
C GLY A 56 -23.00 -17.71 21.03
N HIS A 57 -23.19 -16.50 21.57
CA HIS A 57 -24.50 -15.88 21.69
C HIS A 57 -24.73 -14.68 20.76
N LYS A 58 -23.75 -14.32 19.94
CA LYS A 58 -23.90 -13.19 19.00
C LYS A 58 -24.70 -13.62 17.78
N THR A 59 -25.80 -12.91 17.52
CA THR A 59 -26.54 -13.07 16.28
C THR A 59 -25.66 -12.55 15.10
N PRO A 60 -25.42 -13.34 14.07
CA PRO A 60 -24.71 -12.87 12.89
C PRO A 60 -25.44 -11.68 12.27
N GLY A 61 -24.70 -10.67 11.83
CA GLY A 61 -25.25 -9.57 11.04
C GLY A 61 -25.75 -10.08 9.68
N SER A 62 -26.58 -9.29 9.00
CA SER A 62 -27.04 -9.61 7.65
C SER A 62 -25.84 -9.67 6.69
N ALA A 63 -25.74 -10.74 5.90
CA ALA A 63 -24.71 -10.90 4.87
C ALA A 63 -24.77 -9.76 3.83
N ASP A 64 -25.96 -9.26 3.53
CA ASP A 64 -26.17 -8.20 2.53
C ASP A 64 -25.61 -6.85 2.97
N SER A 65 -25.59 -6.58 4.27
CA SER A 65 -25.07 -5.32 4.84
C SER A 65 -23.59 -5.37 5.20
N ILE A 66 -22.94 -6.53 5.24
CA ILE A 66 -21.54 -6.65 5.66
C ILE A 66 -20.62 -5.83 4.77
N ARG A 67 -20.79 -5.93 3.44
CA ARG A 67 -19.91 -5.24 2.48
C ARG A 67 -19.98 -3.72 2.65
N SER A 68 -21.17 -3.16 2.73
CA SER A 68 -21.37 -1.71 2.91
C SER A 68 -20.96 -1.23 4.30
N ALA A 69 -21.12 -2.05 5.33
CA ALA A 69 -20.70 -1.70 6.69
C ALA A 69 -19.16 -1.67 6.84
N ILE A 70 -18.44 -2.60 6.19
CA ILE A 70 -16.98 -2.69 6.26
C ILE A 70 -16.34 -1.67 5.30
N ASN A 71 -16.82 -1.55 4.06
CA ASN A 71 -16.29 -0.66 3.04
C ASN A 71 -17.10 0.64 2.97
N SER A 72 -17.29 1.29 4.12
CA SER A 72 -17.92 2.61 4.14
C SER A 72 -16.98 3.68 3.56
N PRO A 73 -17.49 4.78 2.99
CA PRO A 73 -16.63 5.88 2.52
C PRO A 73 -15.69 6.43 3.59
N GLY A 74 -16.10 6.39 4.87
CA GLY A 74 -15.26 6.75 6.00
C GLY A 74 -14.11 5.75 6.23
N ALA A 75 -14.34 4.46 6.04
CA ALA A 75 -13.30 3.42 6.14
C ALA A 75 -12.28 3.57 4.99
N GLU A 76 -12.74 3.82 3.78
CA GLU A 76 -11.87 4.08 2.61
C GLU A 76 -10.99 5.32 2.82
N ALA A 77 -11.58 6.41 3.32
CA ALA A 77 -10.84 7.62 3.66
C ALA A 77 -9.79 7.36 4.74
N LEU A 78 -10.10 6.54 5.76
CA LEU A 78 -9.15 6.15 6.79
C LEU A 78 -8.00 5.32 6.20
N VAL A 79 -8.29 4.34 5.35
CA VAL A 79 -7.27 3.50 4.67
C VAL A 79 -6.33 4.38 3.86
N LYS A 80 -6.85 5.36 3.09
CA LYS A 80 -6.02 6.31 2.35
C LYS A 80 -5.13 7.14 3.26
N ARG A 81 -5.66 7.66 4.38
CA ARG A 81 -4.86 8.43 5.36
C ARG A 81 -3.75 7.59 5.98
N LEU A 82 -4.02 6.33 6.31
CA LEU A 82 -3.01 5.40 6.84
C LEU A 82 -1.93 5.09 5.79
N ALA A 83 -2.31 4.82 4.56
CA ALA A 83 -1.38 4.61 3.46
C ALA A 83 -0.48 5.84 3.26
N ALA A 84 -1.03 7.04 3.17
CA ALA A 84 -0.28 8.27 3.03
C ALA A 84 0.69 8.51 4.21
N ALA A 85 0.24 8.29 5.44
CA ALA A 85 1.06 8.44 6.65
C ALA A 85 2.19 7.42 6.74
N SER A 86 2.05 6.24 6.12
CA SER A 86 3.06 5.20 6.11
C SER A 86 4.17 5.42 5.08
N MET A 87 3.94 6.23 4.03
CA MET A 87 4.94 6.45 2.97
C MET A 87 6.29 6.85 3.56
N THR A 88 7.34 6.09 3.23
CA THR A 88 8.66 6.29 3.82
C THR A 88 9.70 6.48 2.72
N VAL A 89 10.36 7.64 2.70
CA VAL A 89 11.47 7.93 1.78
C VAL A 89 12.78 7.58 2.48
N LEU A 90 13.48 6.56 1.97
CA LEU A 90 14.73 6.08 2.56
C LEU A 90 15.97 6.70 1.92
N LYS A 91 15.84 7.18 0.68
CA LYS A 91 16.91 7.87 -0.05
C LYS A 91 16.30 8.98 -0.90
N ASN A 92 16.97 10.13 -0.97
CA ASN A 92 16.61 11.25 -1.82
C ASN A 92 17.87 12.06 -2.17
N GLU A 93 18.60 11.59 -3.17
CA GLU A 93 19.87 12.19 -3.59
C GLU A 93 19.62 13.50 -4.33
N ASN A 94 20.35 14.54 -3.95
CA ASN A 94 20.24 15.89 -4.50
C ASN A 94 18.82 16.48 -4.44
N SER A 95 18.03 16.08 -3.45
CA SER A 95 16.63 16.53 -3.30
C SER A 95 15.80 16.32 -4.56
N LEU A 96 15.97 15.15 -5.23
CA LEU A 96 15.23 14.82 -6.44
C LEU A 96 13.71 14.79 -6.22
N LEU A 97 13.28 14.30 -5.04
CA LEU A 97 11.87 14.32 -4.62
C LEU A 97 11.57 15.56 -3.77
N PRO A 98 10.41 16.18 -3.96
CA PRO A 98 9.37 15.92 -4.94
C PRO A 98 9.83 16.20 -6.37
N LEU A 99 9.40 15.37 -7.34
CA LEU A 99 9.77 15.52 -8.75
C LEU A 99 9.24 16.84 -9.33
N ALA A 100 10.13 17.66 -9.85
CA ALA A 100 9.78 18.90 -10.55
C ALA A 100 9.47 18.65 -12.04
N THR A 101 10.10 17.63 -12.64
CA THR A 101 9.89 17.28 -14.05
C THR A 101 8.49 16.69 -14.28
N THR A 102 7.95 16.94 -15.47
CA THR A 102 6.73 16.32 -15.96
C THR A 102 7.00 15.24 -17.01
N ASN A 103 8.27 14.91 -17.27
CA ASN A 103 8.66 13.89 -18.26
C ASN A 103 9.28 12.68 -17.54
N VAL A 104 8.46 11.68 -17.26
CA VAL A 104 8.87 10.48 -16.52
C VAL A 104 8.47 9.22 -17.29
N SER A 105 9.20 8.14 -17.06
CA SER A 105 8.80 6.80 -17.51
C SER A 105 8.46 5.95 -16.30
N VAL A 106 7.34 5.23 -16.35
CA VAL A 106 6.92 4.30 -15.29
C VAL A 106 7.14 2.87 -15.76
N VAL A 107 7.82 2.08 -14.94
CA VAL A 107 8.08 0.66 -15.19
C VAL A 107 7.58 -0.15 -14.01
N ASN A 108 6.51 -0.92 -14.18
CA ASN A 108 6.00 -1.82 -13.15
C ASN A 108 6.68 -3.19 -13.22
N ILE A 109 7.25 -3.63 -12.12
CA ILE A 109 7.95 -4.89 -11.97
C ILE A 109 7.12 -5.81 -11.08
N GLY A 110 6.54 -6.87 -11.69
CA GLY A 110 5.69 -7.82 -10.98
C GLY A 110 4.23 -7.42 -10.87
N ALA A 111 3.81 -6.40 -11.61
CA ALA A 111 2.41 -6.00 -11.80
C ALA A 111 2.18 -5.60 -13.27
N LYS A 112 0.91 -5.36 -13.64
CA LYS A 112 0.52 -4.78 -14.91
C LYS A 112 0.92 -3.31 -15.00
N ASN A 113 1.05 -2.79 -16.21
CA ASN A 113 1.42 -1.38 -16.42
C ASN A 113 0.22 -0.44 -16.20
N ASP A 114 -0.98 -0.88 -16.45
CA ASP A 114 -2.24 -0.19 -16.17
C ASP A 114 -2.69 -0.48 -14.74
N ASN A 115 -2.25 0.34 -13.80
CA ASN A 115 -2.63 0.25 -12.39
C ASN A 115 -2.73 1.65 -11.77
N GLU A 116 -3.32 1.73 -10.59
CA GLU A 116 -3.56 2.97 -9.84
C GLU A 116 -2.31 3.85 -9.67
N PHE A 117 -1.13 3.22 -9.52
CA PHE A 117 0.12 3.95 -9.42
C PHE A 117 0.45 4.69 -10.71
N THR A 118 0.40 3.98 -11.84
CA THR A 118 0.70 4.56 -13.17
C THR A 118 -0.33 5.63 -13.55
N GLU A 119 -1.62 5.36 -13.32
CA GLU A 119 -2.69 6.31 -13.57
C GLU A 119 -2.53 7.59 -12.73
N THR A 120 -2.21 7.45 -11.45
CA THR A 120 -1.98 8.61 -10.58
C THR A 120 -0.72 9.39 -10.99
N VAL A 121 0.37 8.71 -11.39
CA VAL A 121 1.55 9.39 -11.95
C VAL A 121 1.20 10.19 -13.19
N ALA A 122 0.33 9.66 -14.08
CA ALA A 122 -0.11 10.34 -15.30
C ALA A 122 -0.91 11.63 -15.03
N HIS A 123 -1.49 11.80 -13.86
CA HIS A 123 -2.11 13.06 -13.46
C HIS A 123 -1.08 14.18 -13.17
N TYR A 124 0.17 13.83 -12.89
CA TYR A 124 1.24 14.78 -12.57
C TYR A 124 2.24 14.97 -13.70
N ALA A 125 2.38 13.98 -14.60
CA ALA A 125 3.46 13.93 -15.56
C ALA A 125 3.06 13.20 -16.85
N ASP A 126 3.75 13.53 -17.96
CA ASP A 126 3.72 12.73 -19.18
C ASP A 126 4.56 11.45 -18.99
N ILE A 127 3.89 10.31 -19.10
CA ILE A 127 4.51 8.98 -18.93
C ILE A 127 4.88 8.31 -20.27
N HIS A 128 4.61 8.98 -21.41
CA HIS A 128 4.79 8.44 -22.75
C HIS A 128 5.95 9.09 -23.52
N GLY A 129 6.69 10.00 -22.90
CA GLY A 129 7.81 10.71 -23.51
C GLY A 129 8.95 9.77 -23.95
N ALA A 130 9.50 10.00 -25.14
CA ALA A 130 10.53 9.14 -25.73
C ALA A 130 11.88 9.17 -25.00
N LYS A 131 12.18 10.23 -24.25
CA LYS A 131 13.41 10.39 -23.46
C LYS A 131 13.04 10.93 -22.08
N PRO A 132 12.72 10.06 -21.13
CA PRO A 132 12.31 10.50 -19.79
C PRO A 132 13.52 11.07 -19.03
N ASP A 133 13.27 12.14 -18.27
CA ASP A 133 14.26 12.72 -17.35
C ASP A 133 14.48 11.83 -16.14
N VAL A 134 13.43 11.12 -15.73
CA VAL A 134 13.41 10.22 -14.57
C VAL A 134 12.70 8.92 -14.92
N VAL A 135 13.26 7.81 -14.51
CA VAL A 135 12.62 6.50 -14.57
C VAL A 135 12.12 6.13 -13.18
N VAL A 136 10.83 5.84 -13.07
CA VAL A 136 10.17 5.40 -11.83
C VAL A 136 9.87 3.91 -11.93
N ALA A 137 10.50 3.10 -11.08
CA ALA A 137 10.29 1.67 -11.02
C ALA A 137 9.41 1.27 -9.84
N GLY A 138 8.15 0.88 -10.10
CA GLY A 138 7.25 0.26 -9.11
C GLY A 138 7.56 -1.22 -8.96
N VAL A 139 7.90 -1.68 -7.74
CA VAL A 139 8.27 -3.07 -7.44
C VAL A 139 7.21 -3.73 -6.56
N TYR A 140 6.51 -4.75 -7.11
CA TYR A 140 5.34 -5.37 -6.48
C TYR A 140 5.60 -6.76 -5.89
N ASN A 141 6.74 -7.37 -6.19
CA ASN A 141 7.17 -8.64 -5.59
C ASN A 141 8.69 -8.77 -5.59
N ASP A 142 9.21 -9.78 -4.89
CA ASP A 142 10.62 -9.99 -4.62
C ASP A 142 11.18 -11.28 -5.25
N ASN A 143 10.55 -11.82 -6.29
CA ASN A 143 11.02 -13.02 -6.98
C ASN A 143 12.32 -12.73 -7.78
N ALA A 144 12.97 -13.79 -8.26
CA ALA A 144 14.26 -13.67 -8.96
C ALA A 144 14.17 -12.77 -10.20
N VAL A 145 13.10 -12.91 -11.00
CA VAL A 145 12.86 -12.14 -12.22
C VAL A 145 12.71 -10.65 -11.91
N SER A 146 11.96 -10.31 -10.86
CA SER A 146 11.77 -8.92 -10.43
C SER A 146 13.08 -8.29 -9.95
N ARG A 147 13.88 -9.03 -9.21
CA ARG A 147 15.20 -8.55 -8.75
C ARG A 147 16.14 -8.29 -9.92
N GLU A 148 16.19 -9.19 -10.90
CA GLU A 148 17.03 -9.03 -12.09
C GLU A 148 16.59 -7.83 -12.95
N LYS A 149 15.28 -7.69 -13.19
CA LYS A 149 14.74 -6.53 -13.94
C LYS A 149 15.07 -5.22 -13.24
N PHE A 150 14.89 -5.15 -11.92
CA PHE A 150 15.23 -3.95 -11.15
C PHE A 150 16.73 -3.66 -11.19
N ALA A 151 17.60 -4.65 -11.02
CA ALA A 151 19.04 -4.50 -11.07
C ALA A 151 19.52 -3.98 -12.44
N ARG A 152 18.89 -4.45 -13.54
CA ARG A 152 19.17 -3.95 -14.89
C ARG A 152 18.77 -2.47 -15.01
N LEU A 153 17.57 -2.08 -14.60
CA LEU A 153 17.15 -0.68 -14.60
C LEU A 153 18.09 0.20 -13.76
N ALA A 154 18.48 -0.27 -12.58
CA ALA A 154 19.41 0.46 -11.70
C ALA A 154 20.80 0.66 -12.31
N SER A 155 21.19 -0.18 -13.28
CA SER A 155 22.47 -0.05 -13.98
C SER A 155 22.40 0.79 -15.25
N THR A 156 21.20 0.92 -15.84
CA THR A 156 21.01 1.60 -17.15
C THR A 156 20.34 2.96 -17.05
N SER A 157 19.67 3.26 -15.94
CA SER A 157 18.90 4.50 -15.75
C SER A 157 19.58 5.42 -14.74
N PRO A 158 20.17 6.54 -15.16
CA PRO A 158 20.95 7.42 -14.27
C PRO A 158 20.10 8.10 -13.20
N ASN A 159 18.82 8.36 -13.48
CA ASN A 159 17.87 8.99 -12.57
C ASN A 159 16.74 8.00 -12.21
N LEU A 160 17.12 6.86 -11.62
CA LEU A 160 16.13 5.85 -11.18
C LEU A 160 15.55 6.21 -9.81
N VAL A 161 14.23 6.21 -9.73
CA VAL A 161 13.44 6.22 -8.47
C VAL A 161 12.84 4.84 -8.27
N GLY A 162 13.21 4.15 -7.19
CA GLY A 162 12.62 2.86 -6.81
C GLY A 162 11.46 3.05 -5.83
N VAL A 163 10.28 2.57 -6.18
CA VAL A 163 9.08 2.57 -5.33
C VAL A 163 8.72 1.13 -4.99
N PHE A 164 8.73 0.77 -3.72
CA PHE A 164 8.60 -0.61 -3.26
C PHE A 164 7.23 -0.86 -2.61
N PHE A 165 6.35 -1.55 -3.33
CA PHE A 165 5.04 -2.02 -2.87
C PHE A 165 5.14 -3.41 -2.20
N VAL A 166 6.16 -3.60 -1.40
CA VAL A 166 6.45 -4.83 -0.66
C VAL A 166 6.80 -4.51 0.78
N ASN A 167 6.70 -5.47 1.67
CA ASN A 167 7.15 -5.24 3.04
C ASN A 167 8.67 -4.96 3.11
N PRO A 168 9.16 -4.30 4.18
CA PRO A 168 10.56 -3.90 4.30
C PRO A 168 11.55 -5.06 4.13
N TYR A 169 11.25 -6.23 4.68
CA TYR A 169 12.13 -7.40 4.59
C TYR A 169 12.29 -7.95 3.17
N LYS A 170 11.24 -7.83 2.35
CA LYS A 170 11.30 -8.16 0.92
C LYS A 170 12.10 -7.13 0.15
N MET A 171 11.95 -5.83 0.46
CA MET A 171 12.76 -4.77 -0.14
C MET A 171 14.26 -4.99 0.11
N LYS A 172 14.66 -5.51 1.26
CA LYS A 172 16.06 -5.86 1.58
C LYS A 172 16.71 -6.76 0.52
N LYS A 173 15.95 -7.59 -0.18
CA LYS A 173 16.48 -8.48 -1.24
C LYS A 173 17.00 -7.71 -2.46
N PHE A 174 16.71 -6.42 -2.56
CA PHE A 174 17.20 -5.50 -3.60
C PHE A 174 18.40 -4.67 -3.15
N ALA A 175 18.96 -4.92 -1.96
CA ALA A 175 19.99 -4.11 -1.29
C ALA A 175 21.17 -3.74 -2.19
N ALA A 176 21.65 -4.67 -3.05
CA ALA A 176 22.75 -4.42 -3.98
C ALA A 176 22.44 -3.37 -5.06
N SER A 177 21.16 -3.14 -5.37
CA SER A 177 20.71 -2.19 -6.40
C SER A 177 20.27 -0.85 -5.83
N LEU A 178 19.86 -0.77 -4.56
CA LEU A 178 19.37 0.45 -3.93
C LEU A 178 20.37 1.62 -3.96
N PRO A 179 21.70 1.41 -3.76
CA PRO A 179 22.66 2.51 -3.84
C PRO A 179 22.69 3.23 -5.20
N LYS A 180 22.33 2.54 -6.29
CA LYS A 180 22.28 3.09 -7.64
C LYS A 180 21.05 3.96 -7.92
N CYS A 181 20.00 3.85 -7.10
CA CYS A 181 18.81 4.69 -7.21
C CYS A 181 19.11 6.10 -6.71
N LYS A 182 18.52 7.11 -7.34
CA LYS A 182 18.56 8.51 -6.87
C LYS A 182 17.58 8.73 -5.71
N ALA A 183 16.44 8.03 -5.74
CA ALA A 183 15.51 8.02 -4.62
C ALA A 183 14.94 6.61 -4.39
N VAL A 184 14.58 6.32 -3.14
CA VAL A 184 13.96 5.06 -2.72
C VAL A 184 12.78 5.37 -1.82
N VAL A 185 11.61 4.91 -2.23
CA VAL A 185 10.34 5.06 -1.51
C VAL A 185 9.80 3.67 -1.14
N LEU A 186 9.40 3.49 0.10
CA LEU A 186 8.76 2.29 0.59
C LEU A 186 7.26 2.56 0.83
N ALA A 187 6.41 1.84 0.10
CA ALA A 187 4.95 1.94 0.15
C ALA A 187 4.27 0.77 0.87
N TYR A 188 5.06 -0.22 1.32
CA TYR A 188 4.70 -1.37 2.18
C TYR A 188 3.82 -2.44 1.57
N ASP A 189 2.78 -2.09 0.81
CA ASP A 189 1.84 -3.05 0.22
C ASP A 189 1.32 -2.59 -1.17
N THR A 190 0.47 -3.40 -1.78
CA THR A 190 -0.02 -3.23 -3.16
C THR A 190 -1.46 -2.74 -3.24
N ILE A 191 -2.10 -2.35 -2.13
CA ILE A 191 -3.47 -1.84 -2.18
C ILE A 191 -3.56 -0.51 -2.94
N SER A 192 -4.72 -0.21 -3.51
CA SER A 192 -4.97 1.02 -4.28
C SER A 192 -4.53 2.27 -3.53
N ALA A 193 -4.89 2.41 -2.26
CA ALA A 193 -4.51 3.55 -1.43
C ALA A 193 -2.99 3.75 -1.32
N SER A 194 -2.20 2.66 -1.21
CA SER A 194 -0.73 2.74 -1.18
C SER A 194 -0.16 3.13 -2.54
N GLN A 195 -0.75 2.65 -3.64
CA GLN A 195 -0.32 2.99 -4.99
C GLN A 195 -0.56 4.48 -5.29
N ILE A 196 -1.75 4.99 -5.00
CA ILE A 196 -2.10 6.41 -5.14
C ILE A 196 -1.17 7.27 -4.26
N SER A 197 -1.04 6.94 -2.97
CA SER A 197 -0.22 7.72 -2.04
C SER A 197 1.26 7.71 -2.42
N ALA A 198 1.78 6.62 -2.98
CA ALA A 198 3.16 6.58 -3.46
C ALA A 198 3.37 7.53 -4.65
N ALA A 199 2.46 7.57 -5.62
CA ALA A 199 2.52 8.52 -6.73
C ALA A 199 2.42 9.97 -6.22
N GLU A 200 1.47 10.26 -5.33
CA GLU A 200 1.35 11.58 -4.69
C GLU A 200 2.63 11.99 -3.95
N ALA A 201 3.27 11.06 -3.24
CA ALA A 201 4.54 11.31 -2.54
C ALA A 201 5.68 11.70 -3.50
N LEU A 202 5.74 11.07 -4.68
CA LEU A 202 6.75 11.38 -5.70
C LEU A 202 6.65 12.83 -6.20
N PHE A 203 5.45 13.37 -6.31
CA PHE A 203 5.20 14.70 -6.89
C PHE A 203 4.84 15.77 -5.86
N GLY A 204 4.82 15.43 -4.56
CA GLY A 204 4.48 16.39 -3.52
C GLY A 204 2.98 16.63 -3.34
N GLY A 205 2.13 15.71 -3.81
CA GLY A 205 0.68 15.72 -3.57
C GLY A 205 0.31 15.41 -2.11
N ILE A 206 1.20 14.73 -1.39
CA ILE A 206 1.13 14.55 0.08
C ILE A 206 2.44 14.94 0.75
N ALA A 207 2.38 15.31 2.02
CA ALA A 207 3.56 15.38 2.86
C ALA A 207 4.01 13.96 3.28
N VAL A 208 5.30 13.69 3.24
CA VAL A 208 5.87 12.41 3.68
C VAL A 208 6.60 12.60 5.00
N ASN A 209 6.17 11.88 6.03
CA ASN A 209 6.79 11.90 7.35
C ASN A 209 7.01 10.49 7.92
N GLY A 210 6.70 9.44 7.14
CA GLY A 210 6.81 8.06 7.57
C GLY A 210 8.23 7.69 7.98
N LYS A 211 8.32 6.80 8.97
CA LYS A 211 9.58 6.29 9.51
C LYS A 211 9.59 4.77 9.42
N LEU A 212 10.75 4.21 9.08
CA LEU A 212 10.91 2.77 8.98
C LEU A 212 10.67 2.11 10.35
N PRO A 213 9.75 1.16 10.47
CA PRO A 213 9.41 0.55 11.77
C PRO A 213 10.32 -0.62 12.16
N VAL A 214 11.24 -1.03 11.30
CA VAL A 214 12.09 -2.22 11.50
C VAL A 214 13.53 -1.96 11.08
N ASN A 215 14.48 -2.73 11.62
CA ASN A 215 15.85 -2.72 11.15
C ASN A 215 16.01 -3.60 9.90
N LEU A 216 16.64 -3.04 8.87
CA LEU A 216 17.03 -3.75 7.65
C LEU A 216 18.56 -3.75 7.58
N ASN A 217 19.20 -4.72 8.23
CA ASN A 217 20.67 -4.80 8.32
C ASN A 217 21.33 -4.60 6.95
N GLY A 218 22.24 -3.62 6.87
CA GLY A 218 22.94 -3.24 5.64
C GLY A 218 22.16 -2.32 4.69
N VAL A 219 20.92 -1.90 5.02
CA VAL A 219 20.08 -1.02 4.19
C VAL A 219 19.63 0.22 4.97
N ALA A 220 18.92 0.04 6.09
CA ALA A 220 18.32 1.12 6.87
C ALA A 220 18.02 0.67 8.30
N LYS A 221 17.78 1.62 9.22
CA LYS A 221 17.49 1.38 10.63
C LYS A 221 16.06 1.82 10.99
N VAL A 222 15.55 1.32 12.11
CA VAL A 222 14.33 1.85 12.73
C VAL A 222 14.45 3.36 12.90
N GLY A 223 13.41 4.09 12.51
CA GLY A 223 13.35 5.54 12.57
C GLY A 223 13.91 6.27 11.35
N ASP A 224 14.58 5.57 10.43
CA ASP A 224 15.01 6.18 9.17
C ASP A 224 13.79 6.60 8.32
N GLY A 225 13.92 7.75 7.69
CA GLY A 225 12.92 8.33 6.79
C GLY A 225 13.16 9.82 6.59
N ILE A 226 13.13 10.24 5.35
CA ILE A 226 13.31 11.63 4.93
C ILE A 226 11.94 12.28 4.81
N ALA A 227 11.75 13.41 5.49
CA ALA A 227 10.52 14.19 5.39
C ALA A 227 10.49 14.97 4.07
N LEU A 228 9.34 14.95 3.40
CA LEU A 228 9.08 15.77 2.21
C LEU A 228 7.84 16.64 2.46
N PRO A 229 7.88 17.93 2.03
CA PRO A 229 6.72 18.79 2.13
C PRO A 229 5.66 18.44 1.07
N LYS A 230 4.39 18.77 1.36
CA LYS A 230 3.36 18.86 0.33
C LYS A 230 3.58 20.14 -0.47
N THR A 231 3.68 20.03 -1.79
CA THR A 231 3.98 21.15 -2.70
C THR A 231 3.00 21.29 -3.85
N ARG A 232 2.15 20.28 -4.07
CA ARG A 232 1.13 20.23 -5.13
C ARG A 232 -0.21 19.77 -4.56
N LEU A 233 -1.27 19.90 -5.36
CA LEU A 233 -2.56 19.31 -5.03
C LEU A 233 -2.43 17.78 -5.01
N GLY A 234 -3.03 17.18 -4.00
CA GLY A 234 -3.24 15.74 -3.92
C GLY A 234 -4.60 15.36 -4.49
N PHE A 235 -4.97 14.08 -4.35
CA PHE A 235 -6.29 13.55 -4.71
C PHE A 235 -6.97 13.00 -3.47
N SER A 236 -8.27 13.23 -3.33
CA SER A 236 -9.03 12.78 -2.17
C SER A 236 -10.46 12.40 -2.57
N SER A 237 -11.21 11.79 -1.68
CA SER A 237 -12.65 11.63 -1.86
C SER A 237 -13.40 12.78 -1.20
N PRO A 238 -14.63 13.11 -1.67
CA PRO A 238 -15.48 14.11 -1.02
C PRO A 238 -15.61 13.88 0.48
N VAL A 239 -15.85 12.64 0.90
CA VAL A 239 -16.04 12.27 2.32
C VAL A 239 -14.79 12.54 3.15
N ALA A 240 -13.60 12.22 2.63
CA ALA A 240 -12.34 12.47 3.34
C ALA A 240 -12.10 13.97 3.57
N GLN A 241 -12.67 14.82 2.71
CA GLN A 241 -12.62 16.28 2.82
C GLN A 241 -13.84 16.87 3.55
N GLY A 242 -14.69 16.05 4.18
CA GLY A 242 -15.87 16.48 4.90
C GLY A 242 -16.96 17.07 3.97
N LEU A 243 -17.01 16.61 2.75
CA LEU A 243 -18.04 16.91 1.77
C LEU A 243 -19.03 15.75 1.64
N ALA A 244 -20.17 15.99 1.04
CA ALA A 244 -21.18 14.97 0.83
C ALA A 244 -20.67 13.88 -0.14
N PRO A 245 -20.94 12.59 0.11
CA PRO A 245 -20.47 11.51 -0.76
C PRO A 245 -21.04 11.58 -2.19
N TRP A 246 -22.18 12.22 -2.35
CA TRP A 246 -22.90 12.39 -3.64
C TRP A 246 -22.53 13.70 -4.37
N LEU A 247 -21.46 14.40 -3.97
CA LEU A 247 -21.07 15.69 -4.57
C LEU A 247 -20.79 15.55 -6.07
N THR A 248 -20.00 14.58 -6.47
CA THR A 248 -19.63 14.34 -7.87
C THR A 248 -20.85 14.01 -8.72
N ASP A 249 -21.71 13.11 -8.25
CA ASP A 249 -22.96 12.73 -8.94
C ASP A 249 -23.88 13.94 -9.15
N SER A 250 -23.94 14.84 -8.17
CA SER A 250 -24.76 16.05 -8.26
C SER A 250 -24.20 17.04 -9.29
N ILE A 251 -22.88 17.19 -9.36
CA ILE A 251 -22.22 18.02 -10.36
C ILE A 251 -22.48 17.44 -11.75
N ASP A 252 -22.29 16.14 -11.95
CA ASP A 252 -22.53 15.45 -13.21
C ASP A 252 -23.98 15.56 -13.68
N ALA A 253 -24.94 15.46 -12.75
CA ALA A 253 -26.36 15.63 -13.07
C ALA A 253 -26.68 17.05 -13.58
N VAL A 254 -26.14 18.08 -12.94
CA VAL A 254 -26.34 19.49 -13.35
C VAL A 254 -25.71 19.77 -14.71
N VAL A 255 -24.44 19.36 -14.88
CA VAL A 255 -23.71 19.54 -16.14
C VAL A 255 -24.34 18.77 -17.27
N GLY A 256 -24.69 17.51 -17.07
CA GLY A 256 -25.34 16.66 -18.06
C GLY A 256 -26.69 17.25 -18.49
N LYS A 257 -27.46 17.87 -17.59
CA LYS A 257 -28.70 18.60 -17.93
C LYS A 257 -28.41 19.81 -18.82
N ALA A 258 -27.40 20.62 -18.49
CA ALA A 258 -27.03 21.81 -19.26
C ALA A 258 -26.56 21.45 -20.68
N ILE A 259 -25.75 20.39 -20.83
CA ILE A 259 -25.30 19.92 -22.16
C ILE A 259 -26.49 19.36 -22.96
N ARG A 260 -27.33 18.52 -22.38
CA ARG A 260 -28.50 17.98 -23.08
C ARG A 260 -29.52 19.03 -23.52
N SER A 261 -29.63 20.12 -22.78
CA SER A 261 -30.52 21.25 -23.17
C SER A 261 -29.88 22.20 -24.19
N GLY A 262 -28.64 21.97 -24.60
CA GLY A 262 -27.90 22.84 -25.51
C GLY A 262 -27.47 24.17 -24.89
N ALA A 263 -27.55 24.32 -23.55
CA ALA A 263 -27.16 25.55 -22.85
C ALA A 263 -25.63 25.76 -22.89
N ILE A 264 -24.85 24.68 -22.89
CA ILE A 264 -23.38 24.68 -23.01
C ILE A 264 -22.93 23.52 -23.90
N PRO A 265 -21.86 23.68 -24.70
CA PRO A 265 -21.31 22.59 -25.54
C PRO A 265 -20.53 21.55 -24.75
N GLY A 266 -20.01 21.91 -23.58
CA GLY A 266 -19.21 21.08 -22.68
C GLY A 266 -18.56 21.95 -21.61
N CYS A 267 -18.01 21.34 -20.57
CA CYS A 267 -17.25 22.05 -19.55
C CYS A 267 -16.24 21.09 -18.89
N GLN A 268 -15.26 21.68 -18.21
CA GLN A 268 -14.37 20.99 -17.26
C GLN A 268 -14.59 21.61 -15.89
N ILE A 269 -14.77 20.76 -14.88
CA ILE A 269 -14.96 21.18 -13.50
C ILE A 269 -13.90 20.53 -12.65
N LEU A 270 -13.21 21.33 -11.85
CA LEU A 270 -12.29 20.86 -10.82
C LEU A 270 -12.73 21.42 -9.48
N VAL A 271 -12.95 20.53 -8.52
CA VAL A 271 -13.24 20.91 -7.14
C VAL A 271 -12.05 20.51 -6.28
N ALA A 272 -11.55 21.45 -5.49
CA ALA A 272 -10.46 21.20 -4.56
C ALA A 272 -10.80 21.76 -3.18
N ARG A 273 -10.42 21.03 -2.13
CA ARG A 273 -10.57 21.44 -0.74
C ARG A 273 -9.35 21.03 0.07
N SER A 274 -8.86 21.93 0.92
CA SER A 274 -7.71 21.69 1.82
C SER A 274 -6.44 21.18 1.09
N GLY A 275 -6.27 21.56 -0.18
CA GLY A 275 -5.13 21.17 -0.99
C GLY A 275 -5.27 19.82 -1.71
N ASP A 276 -6.46 19.23 -1.73
CA ASP A 276 -6.76 18.01 -2.49
C ASP A 276 -7.88 18.24 -3.50
N ILE A 277 -7.75 17.64 -4.67
CA ILE A 277 -8.80 17.50 -5.69
C ILE A 277 -9.76 16.40 -5.22
N VAL A 278 -11.06 16.66 -5.33
CA VAL A 278 -12.12 15.76 -4.89
C VAL A 278 -13.07 15.40 -6.01
#